data_9df8da8e75536173d5ed556865635433
#
_entry.id   9df8da8e75536173d5ed556865635433
#
_cell.length_a   1.000
_cell.length_b   1.000
_cell.length_c   1.000
_cell.angle_alpha   90.00
_cell.angle_beta   90.00
_cell.angle_gamma   90.00
#
_symmetry.space_group_name_H-M   'P 1'
#
loop_
_entity.id
_entity.type
_entity.pdbx_description
1 polymer ?
#
loop_
_entity_poly.entity_id
_entity_poly.type
_entity_poly.pdbx_seq_one_letter_code
_entity_poly.pdbx_strand_id
1 'polypeptide(L)'
;ATTMAALLDALGYLPRMEILFTSETNTGQIYLPAVNTILLFGVVALVLTFKSSDALATAYGISVTGAMVVTSLMFFEFVRKRWQWSIWLALAVLTPLLVLELIFLGANLLKIHDGGYVPVLLAIAFTVIMTTWQRGSRILFAKTRRIDVPLKAFIASVEKESAHAPVRVPGTAIFLTGDPETAPAALLHNLKHNHVLHDKNVILTIRTEDQPRVHPADRYTLTKMSDRFAVVELHFGFMETQNVTQALGYLRRTGYKFDIMSTSFYLGRRKLVPDPKSGMPGWQNRLFIALAETAADPSDYFRLPANRVVELGSHVVV
;
A
#
# COMPACT_ATOMS: atom_id res chain seq x y z
N ALA A 1 4.68 4.66 -17.54
CA ALA A 1 4.00 3.49 -16.95
C ALA A 1 4.38 3.30 -15.48
N THR A 2 5.66 3.27 -15.13
CA THR A 2 6.16 3.09 -13.74
C THR A 2 5.64 4.17 -12.80
N THR A 3 5.74 5.46 -13.17
CA THR A 3 5.22 6.59 -12.37
C THR A 3 3.72 6.49 -12.14
N MET A 4 2.94 6.08 -13.16
CA MET A 4 1.50 5.89 -13.04
C MET A 4 1.17 4.74 -12.09
N ALA A 5 1.88 3.61 -12.20
CA ALA A 5 1.68 2.46 -11.32
C ALA A 5 1.98 2.82 -9.85
N ALA A 6 3.08 3.55 -9.58
CA ALA A 6 3.41 4.03 -8.24
C ALA A 6 2.37 5.03 -7.70
N LEU A 7 1.84 5.90 -8.56
CA LEU A 7 0.76 6.82 -8.17
C LEU A 7 -0.52 6.06 -7.81
N LEU A 8 -0.87 5.02 -8.57
CA LEU A 8 -2.05 4.18 -8.28
C LEU A 8 -1.89 3.37 -6.99
N ASP A 9 -0.66 2.90 -6.69
CA ASP A 9 -0.32 2.30 -5.39
C ASP A 9 -0.47 3.32 -4.25
N ALA A 10 0.13 4.50 -4.38
CA ALA A 10 0.03 5.57 -3.38
C ALA A 10 -1.42 6.03 -3.13
N LEU A 11 -2.26 6.03 -4.17
CA LEU A 11 -3.69 6.35 -4.07
C LEU A 11 -4.56 5.16 -3.57
N GLY A 12 -3.96 3.98 -3.34
CA GLY A 12 -4.66 2.79 -2.86
C GLY A 12 -5.53 2.10 -3.91
N TYR A 13 -5.25 2.27 -5.19
CA TYR A 13 -5.94 1.58 -6.30
C TYR A 13 -5.26 0.27 -6.70
N LEU A 14 -4.03 0.04 -6.27
CA LEU A 14 -3.26 -1.19 -6.50
C LEU A 14 -2.66 -1.70 -5.19
N PRO A 15 -2.29 -2.99 -5.09
CA PRO A 15 -1.52 -3.50 -3.96
C PRO A 15 -0.15 -2.84 -3.89
N ARG A 16 0.43 -2.78 -2.70
CA ARG A 16 1.78 -2.24 -2.50
C ARG A 16 2.80 -3.00 -3.32
N MET A 17 3.54 -2.25 -4.13
CA MET A 17 4.58 -2.76 -5.00
C MET A 17 5.96 -2.34 -4.48
N GLU A 18 6.98 -3.13 -4.81
CA GLU A 18 8.36 -2.73 -4.57
C GLU A 18 8.75 -1.59 -5.52
N ILE A 19 9.04 -0.42 -4.95
CA ILE A 19 9.46 0.77 -5.69
C ILE A 19 10.93 1.02 -5.40
N LEU A 20 11.76 0.98 -6.45
CA LEU A 20 13.17 1.33 -6.38
C LEU A 20 13.35 2.76 -6.90
N PHE A 21 13.88 3.62 -6.06
CA PHE A 21 14.22 4.99 -6.44
C PHE A 21 15.60 5.02 -7.09
N THR A 22 15.72 5.65 -8.26
CA THR A 22 16.97 5.70 -9.04
C THR A 22 17.67 7.05 -8.98
N SER A 23 17.07 8.06 -8.32
CA SER A 23 17.66 9.39 -8.16
C SER A 23 17.49 9.91 -6.73
N GLU A 24 18.54 10.49 -6.17
CA GLU A 24 18.50 11.14 -4.85
C GLU A 24 17.86 12.54 -4.90
N THR A 25 17.83 13.17 -6.06
CA THR A 25 17.35 14.55 -6.22
C THR A 25 15.93 14.63 -6.77
N ASN A 26 15.42 13.55 -7.36
CA ASN A 26 14.12 13.53 -8.01
C ASN A 26 13.31 12.28 -7.61
N THR A 27 12.31 12.47 -6.76
CA THR A 27 11.40 11.42 -6.28
C THR A 27 10.58 10.77 -7.40
N GLY A 28 10.47 11.42 -8.56
CA GLY A 28 9.75 10.89 -9.72
C GLY A 28 10.55 9.88 -10.56
N GLN A 29 11.85 9.72 -10.29
CA GLN A 29 12.69 8.73 -10.97
C GLN A 29 12.64 7.40 -10.22
N ILE A 30 11.70 6.56 -10.60
CA ILE A 30 11.41 5.27 -9.97
C ILE A 30 11.50 4.13 -10.97
N TYR A 31 11.87 2.95 -10.47
CA TYR A 31 11.88 1.69 -11.21
C TYR A 31 11.02 0.66 -10.46
N LEU A 32 10.06 0.06 -11.16
CA LEU A 32 9.21 -1.00 -10.67
C LEU A 32 9.52 -2.28 -11.46
N PRO A 33 10.25 -3.25 -10.90
CA PRO A 33 10.66 -4.45 -11.62
C PRO A 33 9.49 -5.24 -12.20
N ALA A 34 8.44 -5.44 -11.42
CA ALA A 34 7.24 -6.17 -11.84
C ALA A 34 6.53 -5.49 -13.04
N VAL A 35 6.34 -4.16 -12.96
CA VAL A 35 5.70 -3.40 -14.05
C VAL A 35 6.53 -3.45 -15.32
N ASN A 36 7.85 -3.28 -15.20
CA ASN A 36 8.75 -3.34 -16.35
C ASN A 36 8.73 -4.71 -17.03
N THR A 37 8.71 -5.79 -16.25
CA THR A 37 8.60 -7.16 -16.77
C THR A 37 7.27 -7.41 -17.48
N ILE A 38 6.14 -6.97 -16.90
CA ILE A 38 4.82 -7.07 -17.53
C ILE A 38 4.77 -6.29 -18.84
N LEU A 39 5.34 -5.08 -18.86
CA LEU A 39 5.43 -4.26 -20.07
C LEU A 39 6.28 -4.92 -21.15
N LEU A 40 7.41 -5.53 -20.81
CA LEU A 40 8.26 -6.27 -21.75
C LEU A 40 7.46 -7.37 -22.45
N PHE A 41 6.82 -8.25 -21.67
CA PHE A 41 6.02 -9.33 -22.24
C PHE A 41 4.81 -8.80 -23.02
N GLY A 42 4.16 -7.75 -22.53
CA GLY A 42 3.05 -7.09 -23.22
C GLY A 42 3.44 -6.53 -24.59
N VAL A 43 4.56 -5.81 -24.65
CA VAL A 43 5.08 -5.25 -25.93
C VAL A 43 5.47 -6.35 -26.90
N VAL A 44 6.20 -7.39 -26.43
CA VAL A 44 6.56 -8.53 -27.28
C VAL A 44 5.31 -9.23 -27.82
N ALA A 45 4.31 -9.47 -26.99
CA ALA A 45 3.06 -10.07 -27.39
C ALA A 45 2.33 -9.22 -28.45
N LEU A 46 2.28 -7.89 -28.28
CA LEU A 46 1.69 -6.98 -29.25
C LEU A 46 2.40 -7.03 -30.61
N VAL A 47 3.74 -6.99 -30.59
CA VAL A 47 4.54 -7.06 -31.84
C VAL A 47 4.32 -8.37 -32.57
N LEU A 48 4.33 -9.49 -31.85
CA LEU A 48 4.10 -10.81 -32.46
C LEU A 48 2.67 -11.00 -32.96
N THR A 49 1.68 -10.38 -32.32
CA THR A 49 0.27 -10.49 -32.71
C THR A 49 -0.06 -9.64 -33.92
N PHE A 50 0.32 -8.38 -33.91
CA PHE A 50 -0.07 -7.45 -34.98
C PHE A 50 0.76 -7.56 -36.23
N LYS A 51 2.07 -7.78 -36.11
CA LYS A 51 3.01 -7.93 -37.25
C LYS A 51 2.97 -6.81 -38.29
N SER A 52 2.18 -5.76 -38.07
CA SER A 52 2.04 -4.60 -38.96
C SER A 52 2.02 -3.29 -38.20
N SER A 53 2.61 -2.25 -38.76
CA SER A 53 2.61 -0.91 -38.18
C SER A 53 1.22 -0.27 -38.17
N ASP A 54 0.38 -0.58 -39.16
CA ASP A 54 -0.96 0.00 -39.28
C ASP A 54 -1.91 -0.43 -38.16
N ALA A 55 -1.86 -1.72 -37.79
CA ALA A 55 -2.66 -2.23 -36.66
C ALA A 55 -2.19 -1.63 -35.33
N LEU A 56 -0.88 -1.49 -35.12
CA LEU A 56 -0.33 -0.80 -33.95
C LEU A 56 -0.70 0.69 -33.91
N ALA A 57 -0.70 1.37 -35.06
CA ALA A 57 -1.12 2.76 -35.18
C ALA A 57 -2.59 2.95 -34.82
N THR A 58 -3.46 1.99 -35.20
CA THR A 58 -4.88 1.99 -34.84
C THR A 58 -5.08 1.82 -33.32
N ALA A 59 -4.38 0.86 -32.71
CA ALA A 59 -4.41 0.66 -31.25
C ALA A 59 -3.91 1.92 -30.51
N TYR A 60 -2.82 2.54 -30.99
CA TYR A 60 -2.30 3.79 -30.45
C TYR A 60 -3.32 4.95 -30.59
N GLY A 61 -3.96 5.08 -31.76
CA GLY A 61 -4.96 6.11 -32.02
C GLY A 61 -6.14 6.06 -31.02
N ILE A 62 -6.69 4.88 -30.76
CA ILE A 62 -7.78 4.72 -29.76
C ILE A 62 -7.28 5.05 -28.35
N SER A 63 -6.08 4.60 -27.99
CA SER A 63 -5.50 4.89 -26.66
C SER A 63 -5.32 6.38 -26.41
N VAL A 64 -4.77 7.10 -27.39
CA VAL A 64 -4.51 8.56 -27.29
C VAL A 64 -5.81 9.35 -27.26
N THR A 65 -6.72 9.10 -28.21
CA THR A 65 -7.98 9.84 -28.27
C THR A 65 -8.89 9.55 -27.06
N GLY A 66 -8.88 8.32 -26.56
CA GLY A 66 -9.55 7.97 -25.31
C GLY A 66 -8.96 8.70 -24.10
N ALA A 67 -7.64 8.77 -24.01
CA ALA A 67 -6.96 9.52 -22.94
C ALA A 67 -7.26 11.04 -23.04
N MET A 68 -7.31 11.62 -24.24
CA MET A 68 -7.66 13.03 -24.43
C MET A 68 -9.07 13.33 -23.90
N VAL A 69 -10.08 12.54 -24.27
CA VAL A 69 -11.46 12.71 -23.78
C VAL A 69 -11.51 12.65 -22.24
N VAL A 70 -10.86 11.65 -21.64
CA VAL A 70 -10.81 11.54 -20.16
C VAL A 70 -10.12 12.77 -19.54
N THR A 71 -9.02 13.22 -20.13
CA THR A 71 -8.29 14.41 -19.65
C THR A 71 -9.15 15.66 -19.73
N SER A 72 -9.89 15.87 -20.82
CA SER A 72 -10.79 17.01 -20.98
C SER A 72 -11.93 16.98 -19.96
N LEU A 73 -12.49 15.81 -19.66
CA LEU A 73 -13.51 15.66 -18.62
C LEU A 73 -12.94 15.94 -17.22
N MET A 74 -11.75 15.44 -16.91
CA MET A 74 -11.05 15.73 -15.65
C MET A 74 -10.70 17.22 -15.54
N PHE A 75 -10.28 17.83 -16.64
CA PHE A 75 -9.94 19.26 -16.68
C PHE A 75 -11.20 20.12 -16.47
N PHE A 76 -12.36 19.70 -16.98
CA PHE A 76 -13.64 20.36 -16.67
C PHE A 76 -13.92 20.41 -15.16
N GLU A 77 -13.76 19.27 -14.47
CA GLU A 77 -13.91 19.22 -13.00
C GLU A 77 -12.88 20.09 -12.28
N PHE A 78 -11.63 20.09 -12.76
CA PHE A 78 -10.56 20.89 -12.19
C PHE A 78 -10.81 22.40 -12.29
N VAL A 79 -11.17 22.91 -13.47
CA VAL A 79 -11.43 24.35 -13.65
C VAL A 79 -12.66 24.81 -12.87
N ARG A 80 -13.64 23.93 -12.72
CA ARG A 80 -14.82 24.17 -11.89
C ARG A 80 -14.49 24.25 -10.40
N LYS A 81 -13.74 23.27 -9.88
CA LYS A 81 -13.47 23.14 -8.45
C LYS A 81 -12.29 24.00 -7.99
N ARG A 82 -11.24 24.09 -8.75
CA ARG A 82 -10.00 24.78 -8.34
C ARG A 82 -9.92 26.23 -8.80
N TRP A 83 -10.30 26.50 -10.05
CA TRP A 83 -10.31 27.84 -10.62
C TRP A 83 -11.65 28.56 -10.47
N GLN A 84 -12.67 27.87 -10.00
CA GLN A 84 -14.01 28.40 -9.74
C GLN A 84 -14.65 29.10 -10.96
N TRP A 85 -14.36 28.61 -12.16
CA TRP A 85 -14.97 29.11 -13.38
C TRP A 85 -16.47 28.91 -13.35
N SER A 86 -17.22 29.86 -13.93
CA SER A 86 -18.64 29.65 -14.15
C SER A 86 -18.88 28.46 -15.05
N ILE A 87 -20.00 27.76 -14.88
CA ILE A 87 -20.31 26.59 -15.70
C ILE A 87 -20.37 26.95 -17.19
N TRP A 88 -20.90 28.14 -17.50
CA TRP A 88 -21.03 28.63 -18.87
C TRP A 88 -19.65 28.87 -19.52
N LEU A 89 -18.70 29.46 -18.80
CA LEU A 89 -17.36 29.66 -19.28
C LEU A 89 -16.63 28.33 -19.50
N ALA A 90 -16.75 27.41 -18.53
CA ALA A 90 -16.14 26.09 -18.66
C ALA A 90 -16.70 25.32 -19.87
N LEU A 91 -18.02 25.33 -20.06
CA LEU A 91 -18.66 24.71 -21.22
C LEU A 91 -18.25 25.39 -22.53
N ALA A 92 -18.23 26.73 -22.60
CA ALA A 92 -17.88 27.45 -23.82
C ALA A 92 -16.45 27.12 -24.30
N VAL A 93 -15.50 26.93 -23.36
CA VAL A 93 -14.11 26.63 -23.69
C VAL A 93 -13.90 25.15 -23.98
N LEU A 94 -14.46 24.26 -23.13
CA LEU A 94 -14.13 22.84 -23.20
C LEU A 94 -15.04 22.03 -24.14
N THR A 95 -16.28 22.46 -24.40
CA THR A 95 -17.17 21.73 -25.31
C THR A 95 -16.63 21.64 -26.75
N PRO A 96 -16.09 22.72 -27.37
CA PRO A 96 -15.51 22.61 -28.71
C PRO A 96 -14.36 21.60 -28.78
N LEU A 97 -13.49 21.58 -27.76
CA LEU A 97 -12.38 20.63 -27.65
C LEU A 97 -12.90 19.19 -27.50
N LEU A 98 -13.86 18.99 -26.59
CA LEU A 98 -14.44 17.67 -26.34
C LEU A 98 -15.19 17.14 -27.59
N VAL A 99 -15.89 17.98 -28.33
CA VAL A 99 -16.57 17.59 -29.58
C VAL A 99 -15.53 17.11 -30.61
N LEU A 100 -14.43 17.85 -30.78
CA LEU A 100 -13.35 17.47 -31.67
C LEU A 100 -12.74 16.11 -31.27
N GLU A 101 -12.44 15.93 -29.99
CA GLU A 101 -11.89 14.68 -29.43
C GLU A 101 -12.85 13.51 -29.61
N LEU A 102 -14.16 13.72 -29.43
CA LEU A 102 -15.19 12.68 -29.66
C LEU A 102 -15.30 12.30 -31.12
N ILE A 103 -15.13 13.26 -32.06
CA ILE A 103 -15.08 12.96 -33.51
C ILE A 103 -13.87 12.06 -33.80
N PHE A 104 -12.67 12.41 -33.29
CA PHE A 104 -11.48 11.58 -33.48
C PHE A 104 -11.61 10.21 -32.83
N LEU A 105 -12.13 10.14 -31.62
CA LEU A 105 -12.39 8.86 -30.95
C LEU A 105 -13.38 8.02 -31.75
N GLY A 106 -14.47 8.62 -32.22
CA GLY A 106 -15.47 7.93 -33.07
C GLY A 106 -14.85 7.38 -34.35
N ALA A 107 -14.03 8.18 -35.06
CA ALA A 107 -13.33 7.72 -36.24
C ALA A 107 -12.36 6.56 -35.98
N ASN A 108 -11.66 6.57 -34.83
CA ASN A 108 -10.80 5.46 -34.44
C ASN A 108 -11.59 4.22 -34.01
N LEU A 109 -12.75 4.38 -33.35
CA LEU A 109 -13.61 3.26 -32.94
C LEU A 109 -14.19 2.49 -34.12
N LEU A 110 -14.35 3.10 -35.30
CA LEU A 110 -14.74 2.39 -36.51
C LEU A 110 -13.72 1.32 -36.93
N LYS A 111 -12.44 1.51 -36.54
CA LYS A 111 -11.34 0.57 -36.81
C LYS A 111 -11.04 -0.38 -35.64
N ILE A 112 -12.01 -0.59 -34.74
CA ILE A 112 -11.79 -1.38 -33.53
C ILE A 112 -11.35 -2.81 -33.85
N HIS A 113 -11.84 -3.38 -34.95
CA HIS A 113 -11.48 -4.74 -35.41
C HIS A 113 -10.03 -4.82 -35.96
N ASP A 114 -9.44 -3.71 -36.40
CA ASP A 114 -8.10 -3.65 -36.98
C ASP A 114 -7.01 -3.49 -35.92
N GLY A 115 -7.27 -3.88 -34.67
CA GLY A 115 -6.31 -3.80 -33.57
C GLY A 115 -6.74 -2.89 -32.41
N GLY A 116 -7.76 -2.08 -32.61
CA GLY A 116 -8.28 -1.15 -31.59
C GLY A 116 -8.93 -1.81 -30.39
N TYR A 117 -9.28 -3.08 -30.47
CA TYR A 117 -9.85 -3.84 -29.36
C TYR A 117 -8.86 -4.04 -28.19
N VAL A 118 -7.55 -4.05 -28.46
CA VAL A 118 -6.52 -4.32 -27.42
C VAL A 118 -6.51 -3.26 -26.33
N PRO A 119 -6.38 -1.94 -26.63
CA PRO A 119 -6.42 -0.92 -25.57
C PRO A 119 -7.75 -0.90 -24.82
N VAL A 120 -8.87 -1.22 -25.47
CA VAL A 120 -10.17 -1.31 -24.81
C VAL A 120 -10.21 -2.47 -23.81
N LEU A 121 -9.73 -3.66 -24.21
CA LEU A 121 -9.64 -4.80 -23.30
C LEU A 121 -8.69 -4.53 -22.13
N LEU A 122 -7.54 -3.88 -22.38
CA LEU A 122 -6.62 -3.47 -21.31
C LEU A 122 -7.27 -2.48 -20.35
N ALA A 123 -7.99 -1.48 -20.87
CA ALA A 123 -8.70 -0.51 -20.03
C ALA A 123 -9.76 -1.18 -19.14
N ILE A 124 -10.52 -2.13 -19.69
CA ILE A 124 -11.49 -2.93 -18.93
C ILE A 124 -10.77 -3.76 -17.85
N ALA A 125 -9.69 -4.47 -18.22
CA ALA A 125 -8.92 -5.29 -17.27
C ALA A 125 -8.37 -4.46 -16.11
N PHE A 126 -7.73 -3.31 -16.38
CA PHE A 126 -7.24 -2.42 -15.33
C PHE A 126 -8.38 -1.86 -14.48
N THR A 127 -9.50 -1.46 -15.07
CA THR A 127 -10.67 -0.98 -14.33
C THR A 127 -11.21 -2.06 -13.38
N VAL A 128 -11.29 -3.31 -13.84
CA VAL A 128 -11.71 -4.44 -13.02
C VAL A 128 -10.73 -4.69 -11.86
N ILE A 129 -9.42 -4.67 -12.13
CA ILE A 129 -8.39 -4.84 -11.10
C ILE A 129 -8.49 -3.72 -10.05
N MET A 130 -8.50 -2.46 -10.48
CA MET A 130 -8.55 -1.29 -9.59
C MET A 130 -9.83 -1.24 -8.76
N THR A 131 -10.98 -1.47 -9.37
CA THR A 131 -12.27 -1.47 -8.65
C THR A 131 -12.38 -2.64 -7.68
N THR A 132 -11.86 -3.81 -8.05
CA THR A 132 -11.79 -4.98 -7.17
C THR A 132 -10.89 -4.71 -5.98
N TRP A 133 -9.70 -4.17 -6.21
CA TRP A 133 -8.76 -3.81 -5.15
C TRP A 133 -9.35 -2.77 -4.19
N GLN A 134 -9.90 -1.68 -4.72
CA GLN A 134 -10.50 -0.63 -3.91
C GLN A 134 -11.68 -1.14 -3.06
N ARG A 135 -12.54 -1.97 -3.66
CA ARG A 135 -13.70 -2.54 -2.95
C ARG A 135 -13.25 -3.50 -1.85
N GLY A 136 -12.33 -4.42 -2.16
CA GLY A 136 -11.77 -5.37 -1.20
C GLY A 136 -11.04 -4.68 -0.05
N SER A 137 -10.21 -3.68 -0.35
CA SER A 137 -9.49 -2.90 0.66
C SER A 137 -10.43 -2.14 1.59
N ARG A 138 -11.54 -1.58 1.08
CA ARG A 138 -12.56 -0.92 1.93
C ARG A 138 -13.22 -1.92 2.88
N ILE A 139 -13.59 -3.11 2.39
CA ILE A 139 -14.21 -4.16 3.22
C ILE A 139 -13.22 -4.62 4.28
N LEU A 140 -11.98 -4.89 3.89
CA LEU A 140 -10.90 -5.28 4.81
C LEU A 140 -10.68 -4.22 5.89
N PHE A 141 -10.58 -2.96 5.51
CA PHE A 141 -10.41 -1.84 6.43
C PHE A 141 -11.59 -1.68 7.40
N ALA A 142 -12.83 -1.77 6.89
CA ALA A 142 -14.03 -1.68 7.73
C ALA A 142 -14.12 -2.83 8.75
N LYS A 143 -13.72 -4.05 8.34
CA LYS A 143 -13.69 -5.21 9.25
C LYS A 143 -12.58 -5.10 10.29
N THR A 144 -11.41 -4.59 9.91
CA THR A 144 -10.27 -4.42 10.83
C THR A 144 -10.55 -3.33 11.87
N ARG A 145 -11.07 -2.18 11.46
CA ARG A 145 -11.36 -1.05 12.37
C ARG A 145 -12.37 -1.37 13.49
N ARG A 146 -13.21 -2.36 13.32
CA ARG A 146 -14.16 -2.79 14.39
C ARG A 146 -13.50 -3.46 15.59
N ILE A 147 -12.23 -3.82 15.48
CA ILE A 147 -11.47 -4.56 16.50
C ILE A 147 -10.37 -3.67 17.12
N ASP A 148 -10.23 -2.42 16.65
CA ASP A 148 -9.17 -1.52 17.11
C ASP A 148 -9.40 -1.12 18.57
N VAL A 149 -8.45 -1.47 19.42
CA VAL A 149 -8.41 -1.09 20.84
C VAL A 149 -7.41 0.04 20.99
N PRO A 150 -7.79 1.22 21.53
CA PRO A 150 -6.85 2.30 21.77
C PRO A 150 -5.69 1.85 22.67
N LEU A 151 -4.44 2.09 22.25
CA LEU A 151 -3.25 1.60 22.94
C LEU A 151 -3.20 2.06 24.41
N LYS A 152 -3.53 3.33 24.69
CA LYS A 152 -3.57 3.87 26.06
C LYS A 152 -4.55 3.13 26.95
N ALA A 153 -5.76 2.85 26.47
CA ALA A 153 -6.77 2.13 27.21
C ALA A 153 -6.36 0.66 27.45
N PHE A 154 -5.73 0.03 26.46
CA PHE A 154 -5.18 -1.30 26.57
C PHE A 154 -4.09 -1.37 27.65
N ILE A 155 -3.11 -0.49 27.62
CA ILE A 155 -2.01 -0.44 28.61
C ILE A 155 -2.59 -0.27 30.03
N ALA A 156 -3.50 0.69 30.20
CA ALA A 156 -4.15 0.94 31.50
C ALA A 156 -4.92 -0.29 32.03
N SER A 157 -5.49 -1.10 31.14
CA SER A 157 -6.21 -2.32 31.52
C SER A 157 -5.28 -3.46 31.94
N VAL A 158 -4.13 -3.61 31.25
CA VAL A 158 -3.20 -4.73 31.47
C VAL A 158 -2.24 -4.47 32.64
N GLU A 159 -2.03 -3.20 33.00
CA GLU A 159 -1.19 -2.81 34.14
C GLU A 159 -1.94 -2.79 35.47
N LYS A 160 -3.27 -2.89 35.44
CA LYS A 160 -4.05 -3.08 36.68
C LYS A 160 -3.74 -4.43 37.30
N GLU A 161 -3.41 -4.42 38.58
CA GLU A 161 -3.28 -5.64 39.37
C GLU A 161 -4.64 -6.35 39.44
N SER A 162 -4.70 -7.55 38.88
CA SER A 162 -5.91 -8.39 38.91
C SER A 162 -5.52 -9.88 39.05
N ALA A 163 -6.41 -10.70 39.55
CA ALA A 163 -6.20 -12.15 39.62
C ALA A 163 -5.96 -12.80 38.24
N HIS A 164 -6.30 -12.11 37.16
CA HIS A 164 -6.14 -12.57 35.77
C HIS A 164 -5.05 -11.79 35.03
N ALA A 165 -4.10 -11.18 35.75
CA ALA A 165 -2.98 -10.48 35.13
C ALA A 165 -2.13 -11.47 34.30
N PRO A 166 -1.66 -11.06 33.10
CA PRO A 166 -0.84 -11.93 32.25
C PRO A 166 0.48 -12.28 32.92
N VAL A 167 0.94 -13.50 32.67
CA VAL A 167 2.25 -13.94 33.14
C VAL A 167 3.34 -13.09 32.51
N ARG A 168 4.29 -12.62 33.31
CA ARG A 168 5.44 -11.83 32.86
C ARG A 168 6.59 -12.75 32.50
N VAL A 169 7.17 -12.51 31.33
CA VAL A 169 8.33 -13.25 30.84
C VAL A 169 9.49 -12.28 30.62
N PRO A 170 10.73 -12.68 30.94
CA PRO A 170 11.89 -11.82 30.75
C PRO A 170 12.14 -11.51 29.27
N GLY A 171 12.75 -10.35 28.99
CA GLY A 171 13.14 -9.93 27.65
C GLY A 171 12.27 -8.82 27.07
N THR A 172 12.49 -8.57 25.78
CA THR A 172 11.82 -7.49 25.05
C THR A 172 10.98 -8.07 23.89
N ALA A 173 9.74 -7.67 23.79
CA ALA A 173 8.89 -7.92 22.63
C ALA A 173 8.71 -6.64 21.83
N ILE A 174 8.93 -6.68 20.52
CA ILE A 174 8.68 -5.58 19.58
C ILE A 174 7.52 -5.99 18.69
N PHE A 175 6.41 -5.23 18.75
CA PHE A 175 5.21 -5.46 17.98
C PHE A 175 5.16 -4.45 16.83
N LEU A 176 5.30 -4.91 15.59
CA LEU A 176 5.22 -4.05 14.41
C LEU A 176 3.77 -3.71 14.09
N THR A 177 3.50 -2.43 13.85
CA THR A 177 2.18 -1.93 13.47
C THR A 177 2.28 -0.75 12.51
N GLY A 178 1.27 -0.54 11.69
CA GLY A 178 1.14 0.66 10.85
C GLY A 178 0.51 1.84 11.59
N ASP A 179 -0.13 1.61 12.75
CA ASP A 179 -0.79 2.64 13.56
C ASP A 179 -0.29 2.56 15.02
N PRO A 180 0.45 3.57 15.50
CA PRO A 180 0.99 3.57 16.87
C PRO A 180 -0.06 3.90 17.94
N GLU A 181 -1.25 4.36 17.56
CA GLU A 181 -2.30 4.74 18.51
C GLU A 181 -3.16 3.56 18.95
N THR A 182 -3.12 2.46 18.19
CA THR A 182 -3.91 1.25 18.46
C THR A 182 -3.04 0.09 18.93
N ALA A 183 -3.62 -0.80 19.76
CA ALA A 183 -2.93 -2.00 20.20
C ALA A 183 -2.73 -2.97 19.02
N PRO A 184 -1.47 -3.34 18.68
CA PRO A 184 -1.21 -4.23 17.56
C PRO A 184 -1.95 -5.55 17.66
N ALA A 185 -2.49 -6.04 16.54
CA ALA A 185 -3.19 -7.32 16.51
C ALA A 185 -2.31 -8.48 17.04
N ALA A 186 -1.00 -8.47 16.73
CA ALA A 186 -0.07 -9.45 17.24
C ALA A 186 0.05 -9.42 18.78
N LEU A 187 0.04 -8.22 19.38
CA LEU A 187 0.03 -8.08 20.86
C LEU A 187 -1.25 -8.65 21.47
N LEU A 188 -2.42 -8.29 20.88
CA LEU A 188 -3.71 -8.78 21.36
C LEU A 188 -3.83 -10.30 21.21
N HIS A 189 -3.36 -10.87 20.11
CA HIS A 189 -3.36 -12.32 19.89
C HIS A 189 -2.40 -13.04 20.85
N ASN A 190 -1.18 -12.49 21.03
CA ASN A 190 -0.22 -13.05 21.99
C ASN A 190 -0.81 -13.09 23.42
N LEU A 191 -1.44 -12.00 23.83
CA LEU A 191 -2.08 -11.93 25.14
C LEU A 191 -3.27 -12.90 25.24
N LYS A 192 -4.12 -12.95 24.22
CA LYS A 192 -5.34 -13.78 24.24
C LYS A 192 -5.03 -15.27 24.29
N HIS A 193 -4.01 -15.72 23.57
CA HIS A 193 -3.77 -17.17 23.39
C HIS A 193 -2.64 -17.69 24.27
N ASN A 194 -1.60 -16.89 24.51
CA ASN A 194 -0.44 -17.30 25.32
C ASN A 194 -0.53 -16.80 26.76
N HIS A 195 -1.39 -15.82 27.06
CA HIS A 195 -1.54 -15.18 28.37
C HIS A 195 -0.24 -14.59 28.95
N VAL A 196 0.73 -14.23 28.07
CA VAL A 196 2.04 -13.71 28.48
C VAL A 196 2.26 -12.30 27.96
N LEU A 197 3.03 -11.52 28.73
CA LEU A 197 3.61 -10.24 28.33
C LEU A 197 5.08 -10.21 28.71
N HIS A 198 5.91 -9.59 27.86
CA HIS A 198 7.32 -9.40 28.17
C HIS A 198 7.50 -8.28 29.20
N ASP A 199 8.67 -8.27 29.85
CA ASP A 199 9.04 -7.17 30.76
C ASP A 199 9.07 -5.83 30.06
N LYS A 200 9.50 -5.84 28.77
CA LYS A 200 9.49 -4.65 27.91
C LYS A 200 8.73 -4.94 26.64
N ASN A 201 7.73 -4.12 26.35
CA ASN A 201 6.92 -4.22 25.15
C ASN A 201 7.05 -2.93 24.34
N VAL A 202 7.53 -3.03 23.11
CA VAL A 202 7.76 -1.89 22.22
C VAL A 202 6.77 -1.99 21.05
N ILE A 203 6.00 -0.94 20.86
CA ILE A 203 5.14 -0.78 19.69
C ILE A 203 5.96 -0.05 18.63
N LEU A 204 6.25 -0.70 17.53
CA LEU A 204 7.14 -0.19 16.49
C LEU A 204 6.37 0.17 15.24
N THR A 205 6.49 1.43 14.83
CA THR A 205 5.95 1.92 13.55
C THR A 205 7.10 2.41 12.67
N ILE A 206 6.99 2.19 11.37
CA ILE A 206 7.98 2.61 10.39
C ILE A 206 7.32 3.62 9.45
N ARG A 207 7.94 4.79 9.32
CA ARG A 207 7.50 5.87 8.45
C ARG A 207 8.53 6.14 7.37
N THR A 208 8.06 6.35 6.15
CA THR A 208 8.89 6.83 5.05
C THR A 208 8.67 8.34 4.92
N GLU A 209 9.77 9.09 5.00
CA GLU A 209 9.77 10.55 4.90
C GLU A 209 9.96 11.01 3.45
N ASP A 210 9.50 12.22 3.14
CA ASP A 210 9.59 12.82 1.79
C ASP A 210 11.01 13.30 1.42
N GLN A 211 12.01 13.00 2.26
CA GLN A 211 13.41 13.30 2.00
C GLN A 211 14.19 12.04 1.62
N PRO A 212 15.24 12.13 0.78
CA PRO A 212 15.98 10.95 0.31
C PRO A 212 16.61 10.14 1.43
N ARG A 213 17.14 10.82 2.43
CA ARG A 213 17.81 10.21 3.60
C ARG A 213 17.50 10.99 4.85
N VAL A 214 17.23 10.29 5.95
CA VAL A 214 16.98 10.87 7.26
C VAL A 214 18.29 10.90 8.05
N HIS A 215 18.58 12.05 8.69
CA HIS A 215 19.77 12.16 9.52
C HIS A 215 19.71 11.19 10.72
N PRO A 216 20.81 10.59 11.17
CA PRO A 216 20.82 9.64 12.28
C PRO A 216 20.20 10.17 13.58
N ALA A 217 20.24 11.48 13.83
CA ALA A 217 19.61 12.10 15.00
C ALA A 217 18.08 12.08 14.95
N ASP A 218 17.51 12.17 13.74
CA ASP A 218 16.06 12.22 13.51
C ASP A 218 15.48 10.85 13.12
N ARG A 219 16.32 9.79 13.20
CA ARG A 219 16.00 8.43 12.77
C ARG A 219 14.88 7.78 13.56
N TYR A 220 14.62 8.22 14.77
CA TYR A 220 13.60 7.65 15.63
C TYR A 220 12.97 8.67 16.57
N THR A 221 11.72 8.41 16.90
CA THR A 221 11.00 9.06 17.98
C THR A 221 10.63 8.00 19.02
N LEU A 222 10.98 8.24 20.28
CA LEU A 222 10.69 7.35 21.40
C LEU A 222 9.72 8.02 22.36
N THR A 223 8.54 7.42 22.55
CA THR A 223 7.55 7.86 23.52
C THR A 223 7.37 6.76 24.58
N LYS A 224 7.81 7.03 25.81
CA LYS A 224 7.58 6.13 26.94
C LYS A 224 6.14 6.26 27.41
N MET A 225 5.37 5.15 27.35
CA MET A 225 3.97 5.12 27.77
C MET A 225 3.83 4.69 29.23
N SER A 226 4.68 3.74 29.65
CA SER A 226 4.81 3.28 31.04
C SER A 226 6.21 2.69 31.26
N ASP A 227 6.48 2.11 32.42
CA ASP A 227 7.76 1.43 32.67
C ASP A 227 7.97 0.19 31.79
N ARG A 228 6.90 -0.37 31.25
CA ARG A 228 6.88 -1.62 30.48
C ARG A 228 6.51 -1.43 29.00
N PHE A 229 5.92 -0.30 28.66
CA PHE A 229 5.47 -0.01 27.28
C PHE A 229 6.12 1.24 26.74
N ALA A 230 6.62 1.15 25.52
CA ALA A 230 7.13 2.27 24.76
C ALA A 230 6.62 2.22 23.32
N VAL A 231 6.42 3.37 22.71
CA VAL A 231 6.15 3.53 21.29
C VAL A 231 7.42 4.05 20.64
N VAL A 232 7.84 3.39 19.57
CA VAL A 232 9.00 3.79 18.76
C VAL A 232 8.51 3.99 17.34
N GLU A 233 8.77 5.17 16.79
CA GLU A 233 8.58 5.45 15.38
C GLU A 233 9.95 5.56 14.73
N LEU A 234 10.21 4.75 13.69
CA LEU A 234 11.44 4.82 12.90
C LEU A 234 11.16 5.58 11.62
N HIS A 235 12.03 6.53 11.31
CA HIS A 235 11.93 7.39 10.15
C HIS A 235 13.02 7.02 9.13
N PHE A 236 12.61 6.70 7.90
CA PHE A 236 13.52 6.40 6.79
C PHE A 236 13.24 7.33 5.62
N GLY A 237 14.28 7.80 4.97
CA GLY A 237 14.13 8.50 3.71
C GLY A 237 13.69 7.54 2.59
N PHE A 238 13.06 8.08 1.53
CA PHE A 238 12.52 7.25 0.44
C PHE A 238 13.62 6.46 -0.32
N MET A 239 14.89 6.92 -0.30
CA MET A 239 16.04 6.22 -0.90
C MET A 239 16.71 5.22 0.03
N GLU A 240 16.28 5.10 1.27
CA GLU A 240 16.93 4.25 2.25
C GLU A 240 16.28 2.88 2.31
N THR A 241 17.11 1.84 2.46
CA THR A 241 16.61 0.52 2.81
C THR A 241 16.13 0.52 4.26
N GLN A 242 14.91 0.09 4.49
CA GLN A 242 14.29 0.09 5.82
C GLN A 242 14.84 -1.05 6.69
N ASN A 243 16.09 -0.92 7.10
CA ASN A 243 16.74 -1.89 8.00
C ASN A 243 16.43 -1.56 9.46
N VAL A 244 15.39 -2.21 9.99
CA VAL A 244 14.92 -2.01 11.37
C VAL A 244 15.98 -2.39 12.39
N THR A 245 16.69 -3.49 12.17
CA THR A 245 17.75 -3.95 13.11
C THR A 245 18.85 -2.92 13.28
N GLN A 246 19.28 -2.30 12.18
CA GLN A 246 20.28 -1.25 12.21
C GLN A 246 19.75 0.03 12.87
N ALA A 247 18.51 0.42 12.55
CA ALA A 247 17.88 1.61 13.12
C ALA A 247 17.67 1.49 14.64
N LEU A 248 17.29 0.33 15.12
CA LEU A 248 17.20 0.06 16.56
C LEU A 248 18.55 0.14 17.27
N GLY A 249 19.66 -0.07 16.54
CA GLY A 249 21.03 0.14 17.07
C GLY A 249 21.29 1.59 17.49
N TYR A 250 20.64 2.58 16.86
CA TYR A 250 20.74 3.99 17.26
C TYR A 250 20.02 4.27 18.59
N LEU A 251 18.86 3.65 18.85
CA LEU A 251 18.15 3.72 20.14
C LEU A 251 19.01 3.25 21.31
N ARG A 252 19.84 2.22 21.09
CA ARG A 252 20.75 1.73 22.13
C ARG A 252 21.78 2.78 22.59
N ARG A 253 22.21 3.67 21.68
CA ARG A 253 23.18 4.74 21.99
C ARG A 253 22.61 5.83 22.87
N THR A 254 21.28 5.99 22.92
CA THR A 254 20.61 7.04 23.72
C THR A 254 20.09 6.56 25.07
N GLY A 255 20.52 5.36 25.49
CA GLY A 255 20.24 4.85 26.84
C GLY A 255 19.00 3.96 26.97
N TYR A 256 18.24 3.73 25.90
CA TYR A 256 17.19 2.72 25.92
C TYR A 256 17.81 1.34 25.73
N LYS A 257 18.09 0.71 26.86
CA LYS A 257 18.77 -0.60 26.89
C LYS A 257 17.77 -1.69 26.48
N PHE A 258 17.90 -2.20 25.27
CA PHE A 258 17.36 -3.51 24.91
C PHE A 258 18.46 -4.34 24.23
N ASP A 259 18.44 -5.61 24.50
CA ASP A 259 19.38 -6.56 23.88
C ASP A 259 18.69 -7.24 22.70
N ILE A 260 19.23 -7.05 21.50
CA ILE A 260 18.69 -7.66 20.27
C ILE A 260 18.66 -9.17 20.38
N MET A 261 19.62 -9.77 21.11
CA MET A 261 19.69 -11.22 21.27
C MET A 261 18.57 -11.78 22.15
N SER A 262 18.02 -10.98 23.07
CA SER A 262 16.86 -11.34 23.90
C SER A 262 15.55 -10.71 23.42
N THR A 263 15.54 -10.10 22.22
CA THR A 263 14.39 -9.44 21.64
C THR A 263 13.67 -10.34 20.65
N SER A 264 12.34 -10.41 20.75
CA SER A 264 11.46 -11.07 19.77
C SER A 264 10.65 -10.04 19.02
N PHE A 265 10.58 -10.20 17.69
CA PHE A 265 9.79 -9.34 16.80
C PHE A 265 8.48 -10.03 16.47
N TYR A 266 7.38 -9.40 16.79
CA TYR A 266 6.04 -9.92 16.55
C TYR A 266 5.40 -9.20 15.37
N LEU A 267 5.04 -9.97 14.35
CA LEU A 267 4.37 -9.50 13.14
C LEU A 267 2.96 -10.09 13.06
N GLY A 268 1.99 -9.24 12.76
CA GLY A 268 0.65 -9.70 12.44
C GLY A 268 0.55 -10.05 10.96
N ARG A 269 0.40 -11.32 10.62
CA ARG A 269 0.13 -11.79 9.25
C ARG A 269 -1.36 -12.00 9.06
N ARG A 270 -1.95 -11.34 8.07
CA ARG A 270 -3.38 -11.51 7.76
C ARG A 270 -3.54 -12.52 6.64
N LYS A 271 -4.21 -13.62 6.89
CA LYS A 271 -4.65 -14.54 5.85
C LYS A 271 -6.08 -14.19 5.47
N LEU A 272 -6.28 -13.79 4.22
CA LEU A 272 -7.60 -13.46 3.71
C LEU A 272 -8.34 -14.75 3.33
N VAL A 273 -9.59 -14.84 3.78
CA VAL A 273 -10.46 -15.98 3.51
C VAL A 273 -11.70 -15.46 2.78
N PRO A 274 -12.12 -16.07 1.66
CA PRO A 274 -13.28 -15.58 0.90
C PRO A 274 -14.57 -15.76 1.69
N ASP A 275 -15.41 -14.72 1.73
CA ASP A 275 -16.74 -14.72 2.36
C ASP A 275 -17.82 -14.56 1.29
N PRO A 276 -18.70 -15.54 1.09
CA PRO A 276 -19.84 -15.40 0.18
C PRO A 276 -20.78 -14.23 0.55
N LYS A 277 -20.75 -13.78 1.82
CA LYS A 277 -21.57 -12.68 2.34
C LYS A 277 -20.84 -11.33 2.38
N SER A 278 -19.65 -11.23 1.83
CA SER A 278 -18.83 -10.01 1.85
C SER A 278 -19.43 -8.84 1.04
N GLY A 279 -20.41 -9.12 0.19
CA GLY A 279 -20.98 -8.15 -0.74
C GLY A 279 -20.19 -8.01 -2.05
N MET A 280 -19.10 -8.81 -2.24
CA MET A 280 -18.40 -8.96 -3.52
C MET A 280 -18.79 -10.27 -4.20
N PRO A 281 -18.92 -10.28 -5.56
CA PRO A 281 -19.03 -11.52 -6.31
C PRO A 281 -17.84 -12.45 -6.04
N GLY A 282 -18.04 -13.76 -6.01
CA GLY A 282 -17.01 -14.74 -5.65
C GLY A 282 -15.75 -14.67 -6.51
N TRP A 283 -15.86 -14.31 -7.80
CA TRP A 283 -14.71 -14.12 -8.68
C TRP A 283 -13.89 -12.86 -8.29
N GLN A 284 -14.55 -11.77 -7.89
CA GLN A 284 -13.86 -10.56 -7.38
C GLN A 284 -13.14 -10.85 -6.07
N ASN A 285 -13.75 -11.63 -5.19
CA ASN A 285 -13.13 -12.04 -3.94
C ASN A 285 -11.84 -12.82 -4.17
N ARG A 286 -11.86 -13.79 -5.10
CA ARG A 286 -10.67 -14.55 -5.47
C ARG A 286 -9.59 -13.67 -6.09
N LEU A 287 -9.99 -12.75 -6.99
CA LEU A 287 -9.06 -11.79 -7.60
C LEU A 287 -8.43 -10.88 -6.54
N PHE A 288 -9.23 -10.37 -5.59
CA PHE A 288 -8.73 -9.53 -4.51
C PHE A 288 -7.71 -10.27 -3.62
N ILE A 289 -7.99 -11.53 -3.25
CA ILE A 289 -7.08 -12.36 -2.46
C ILE A 289 -5.79 -12.61 -3.21
N ALA A 290 -5.87 -13.00 -4.50
CA ALA A 290 -4.67 -13.19 -5.33
C ALA A 290 -3.82 -11.92 -5.44
N LEU A 291 -4.44 -10.75 -5.62
CA LEU A 291 -3.73 -9.47 -5.63
C LEU A 291 -3.10 -9.15 -4.26
N ALA A 292 -3.78 -9.48 -3.15
CA ALA A 292 -3.24 -9.25 -1.82
C ALA A 292 -2.05 -10.17 -1.48
N GLU A 293 -2.02 -11.38 -2.04
CA GLU A 293 -0.91 -12.33 -1.89
C GLU A 293 0.35 -11.89 -2.66
N THR A 294 0.21 -11.05 -3.69
CA THR A 294 1.37 -10.50 -4.43
C THR A 294 2.04 -9.31 -3.72
N ALA A 295 1.44 -8.79 -2.64
CA ALA A 295 2.05 -7.71 -1.86
C ALA A 295 3.31 -8.22 -1.14
N ALA A 296 4.35 -7.38 -1.07
CA ALA A 296 5.63 -7.72 -0.45
C ALA A 296 5.47 -8.17 1.01
N ASP A 297 6.21 -9.19 1.42
CA ASP A 297 6.22 -9.69 2.80
C ASP A 297 6.89 -8.65 3.73
N PRO A 298 6.23 -8.22 4.80
CA PRO A 298 6.81 -7.22 5.70
C PRO A 298 8.10 -7.67 6.40
N SER A 299 8.29 -8.97 6.67
CA SER A 299 9.48 -9.47 7.37
C SER A 299 10.75 -9.30 6.52
N ASP A 300 10.67 -9.59 5.23
CA ASP A 300 11.78 -9.43 4.28
C ASP A 300 12.03 -7.95 3.98
N TYR A 301 10.95 -7.19 3.83
CA TYR A 301 11.01 -5.77 3.53
C TYR A 301 11.74 -4.97 4.62
N PHE A 302 11.49 -5.28 5.91
CA PHE A 302 12.09 -4.59 7.06
C PHE A 302 13.43 -5.20 7.51
N ARG A 303 13.94 -6.22 6.84
CA ARG A 303 15.19 -6.93 7.16
C ARG A 303 15.30 -7.32 8.64
N LEU A 304 14.25 -7.97 9.13
CA LEU A 304 14.23 -8.48 10.49
C LEU A 304 15.09 -9.76 10.60
N PRO A 305 15.69 -10.04 11.75
CA PRO A 305 16.46 -11.27 11.95
C PRO A 305 15.50 -12.47 11.99
N ALA A 306 15.55 -13.32 10.96
CA ALA A 306 14.60 -14.41 10.73
C ALA A 306 14.41 -15.35 11.93
N ASN A 307 15.48 -15.59 12.72
CA ASN A 307 15.43 -16.44 13.91
C ASN A 307 14.82 -15.77 15.15
N ARG A 308 14.37 -14.53 15.05
CA ARG A 308 13.76 -13.73 16.12
C ARG A 308 12.37 -13.22 15.79
N VAL A 309 11.85 -13.60 14.62
CA VAL A 309 10.52 -13.20 14.17
C VAL A 309 9.50 -14.24 14.57
N VAL A 310 8.41 -13.78 15.17
CA VAL A 310 7.22 -14.56 15.49
C VAL A 310 6.06 -13.99 14.66
N GLU A 311 5.60 -14.75 13.69
CA GLU A 311 4.43 -14.37 12.89
C GLU A 311 3.16 -14.89 13.55
N LEU A 312 2.24 -13.99 13.85
CA LEU A 312 0.92 -14.33 14.38
C LEU A 312 -0.12 -14.17 13.29
N GLY A 313 -0.57 -15.30 12.76
CA GLY A 313 -1.60 -15.36 11.73
C GLY A 313 -2.98 -15.03 12.27
N SER A 314 -3.65 -14.07 11.63
CA SER A 314 -5.08 -13.83 11.84
C SER A 314 -5.86 -14.10 10.56
N HIS A 315 -6.97 -14.84 10.65
CA HIS A 315 -7.85 -15.04 9.50
C HIS A 315 -8.83 -13.87 9.42
N VAL A 316 -8.79 -13.17 8.30
CA VAL A 316 -9.76 -12.10 8.02
C VAL A 316 -10.65 -12.56 6.87
N VAL A 317 -11.92 -12.69 7.13
CA VAL A 317 -12.93 -13.12 6.16
C VAL A 317 -13.35 -11.91 5.32
N VAL A 318 -13.18 -11.94 3.98
CA VAL A 318 -13.36 -10.79 3.07
C VAL A 318 -14.38 -11.10 1.98
#